data_5ebb4fd6b305906335c5a327e963d97d
#
_entry.id   5ebb4fd6b305906335c5a327e963d97d
#
_cell.length_a   1.000
_cell.length_b   1.000
_cell.length_c   1.000
_cell.angle_alpha   90.00
_cell.angle_beta   90.00
_cell.angle_gamma   90.00
#
_symmetry.space_group_name_H-M   'P 1'
#
loop_
_entity.id
_entity.type
_entity.pdbx_description
1 polymer ?
#
loop_
_entity_poly.entity_id
_entity_poly.type
_entity_poly.pdbx_seq_one_letter_code
_entity_poly.pdbx_strand_id
1 'polypeptide(L)'
;MKLTQKQRARLHRPRPVLFCIIVGLFCSPWLALLGIDTYLRQQQVKTNLQADTFFDQIPVHTSNASAEHIDRLGAQLGLSPNADYANPVIINGSAARDFAAIETAINEFLHSQTSKVSGPLDPLPTELESYIRTYQPTIEEIENALLIRETPRWEMDSARMTQPDYPPPGFFNIRSLQKLLLLSAMQAHQQGQTQKVFSILEASWQLNKTITDRSDLSSQVLVAVISAQRYSMLRHVIHTPTQWQSRLRSQSQIQPIMKGFVFETWLRYRISQNACLPIPTVVADANLGEKLSAMVANRFSLQSYYKLISLNNTQTAHRTLEQLSGLNVCTTPQITAEKRLADVKPASWNRKRSGASEASAFVMAKRWQIAGMRSLSIELSQHVLQLKSQAQAQGAWPISHAPIASIACPGETWIYTHHPDGSITLSLSKTLLTPGAIPLTYRSSPPYPHIARPSPRKPTLPKHKQ
;
A
#
# COMPACT_ATOMS: atom_id res chain seq x y z
N MET A 1 -64.81 59.11 13.48
CA MET A 1 -65.34 58.14 12.51
C MET A 1 -65.41 56.74 13.21
N LYS A 2 -66.62 56.33 13.68
CA LYS A 2 -66.77 55.04 14.43
C LYS A 2 -67.05 53.95 13.43
N LEU A 3 -66.10 53.02 13.30
CA LEU A 3 -66.25 51.83 12.45
C LEU A 3 -67.50 51.02 12.91
N THR A 4 -68.38 50.69 12.00
CA THR A 4 -69.57 49.88 12.29
C THR A 4 -69.20 48.48 12.74
N GLN A 5 -70.02 47.90 13.60
CA GLN A 5 -69.77 46.57 14.17
C GLN A 5 -69.56 45.47 13.09
N LYS A 6 -70.17 45.68 11.92
CA LYS A 6 -70.02 44.80 10.75
C LYS A 6 -68.64 44.93 10.06
N GLN A 7 -68.00 46.09 10.18
CA GLN A 7 -66.63 46.29 9.66
C GLN A 7 -65.57 45.70 10.60
N ARG A 8 -65.79 45.72 11.94
CA ARG A 8 -64.94 45.03 12.93
C ARG A 8 -65.00 43.52 12.79
N ALA A 9 -66.18 42.94 12.50
CA ALA A 9 -66.34 41.51 12.32
C ALA A 9 -65.63 41.00 11.03
N ARG A 10 -65.43 41.84 10.01
CA ARG A 10 -64.66 41.45 8.80
C ARG A 10 -63.16 41.52 9.00
N LEU A 11 -62.64 42.28 9.94
CA LEU A 11 -61.22 42.41 10.25
C LEU A 11 -60.69 41.23 11.10
N HIS A 12 -61.56 40.50 11.79
CA HIS A 12 -61.18 39.38 12.65
C HIS A 12 -61.37 37.98 12.05
N ARG A 13 -61.87 37.87 10.81
CA ARG A 13 -61.86 36.56 10.12
C ARG A 13 -60.43 36.37 9.56
N PRO A 14 -59.62 35.47 10.14
CA PRO A 14 -58.36 35.08 9.51
C PRO A 14 -58.69 34.60 8.11
N ARG A 15 -58.22 35.28 7.11
CA ARG A 15 -58.46 34.88 5.72
C ARG A 15 -57.88 33.48 5.59
N PRO A 16 -58.66 32.48 5.18
CA PRO A 16 -58.20 31.07 5.11
C PRO A 16 -56.91 30.93 4.29
N VAL A 17 -56.73 31.84 3.33
CA VAL A 17 -55.50 31.94 2.51
C VAL A 17 -54.27 32.30 3.36
N LEU A 18 -54.37 33.27 4.30
CA LEU A 18 -53.24 33.66 5.17
C LEU A 18 -52.88 32.52 6.14
N PHE A 19 -53.86 31.81 6.65
CA PHE A 19 -53.68 30.61 7.49
C PHE A 19 -52.99 29.51 6.71
N CYS A 20 -53.41 29.22 5.47
CA CYS A 20 -52.77 28.23 4.60
C CYS A 20 -51.32 28.62 4.24
N ILE A 21 -51.04 29.89 4.01
CA ILE A 21 -49.68 30.39 3.74
C ILE A 21 -48.79 30.20 4.98
N ILE A 22 -49.29 30.56 6.16
CA ILE A 22 -48.54 30.43 7.41
C ILE A 22 -48.26 28.94 7.70
N VAL A 23 -49.30 28.09 7.59
CA VAL A 23 -49.15 26.62 7.77
C VAL A 23 -48.17 26.06 6.72
N GLY A 24 -48.28 26.48 5.45
CA GLY A 24 -47.38 26.07 4.39
C GLY A 24 -45.93 26.49 4.67
N LEU A 25 -45.69 27.70 5.15
CA LEU A 25 -44.33 28.21 5.53
C LEU A 25 -43.75 27.45 6.74
N PHE A 26 -44.58 27.03 7.70
CA PHE A 26 -44.17 26.23 8.85
C PHE A 26 -43.99 24.74 8.50
N CYS A 27 -44.78 24.17 7.63
CA CYS A 27 -44.72 22.78 7.24
C CYS A 27 -43.68 22.49 6.13
N SER A 28 -43.38 23.46 5.25
CA SER A 28 -42.48 23.27 4.13
C SER A 28 -41.05 22.85 4.55
N PRO A 29 -40.41 23.42 5.61
CA PRO A 29 -39.10 22.98 6.09
C PRO A 29 -39.15 21.53 6.57
N TRP A 30 -40.20 21.14 7.26
CA TRP A 30 -40.40 19.77 7.76
C TRP A 30 -40.57 18.76 6.63
N LEU A 31 -41.37 19.10 5.61
CA LEU A 31 -41.52 18.27 4.43
C LEU A 31 -40.23 18.13 3.63
N ALA A 32 -39.48 19.24 3.52
CA ALA A 32 -38.16 19.24 2.90
C ALA A 32 -37.16 18.36 3.68
N LEU A 33 -37.15 18.47 5.02
CA LEU A 33 -36.30 17.62 5.87
C LEU A 33 -36.68 16.12 5.78
N LEU A 34 -37.98 15.78 5.75
CA LEU A 34 -38.44 14.42 5.55
C LEU A 34 -38.05 13.89 4.17
N GLY A 35 -38.17 14.71 3.12
CA GLY A 35 -37.73 14.35 1.77
C GLY A 35 -36.21 14.08 1.71
N ILE A 36 -35.43 14.94 2.34
CA ILE A 36 -33.96 14.79 2.45
C ILE A 36 -33.63 13.51 3.25
N ASP A 37 -34.27 13.29 4.41
CA ASP A 37 -34.00 12.09 5.23
C ASP A 37 -34.36 10.80 4.46
N THR A 38 -35.46 10.80 3.74
CA THR A 38 -35.88 9.64 2.92
C THR A 38 -34.88 9.39 1.79
N TYR A 39 -34.46 10.42 1.08
CA TYR A 39 -33.43 10.33 0.03
C TYR A 39 -32.12 9.81 0.60
N LEU A 40 -31.66 10.36 1.73
CA LEU A 40 -30.43 9.94 2.40
C LEU A 40 -30.48 8.48 2.82
N ARG A 41 -31.59 8.02 3.38
CA ARG A 41 -31.78 6.61 3.74
C ARG A 41 -31.67 5.69 2.53
N GLN A 42 -32.31 6.04 1.42
CA GLN A 42 -32.21 5.25 0.19
C GLN A 42 -30.76 5.18 -0.33
N GLN A 43 -30.06 6.32 -0.37
CA GLN A 43 -28.64 6.34 -0.78
C GLN A 43 -27.75 5.57 0.20
N GLN A 44 -28.03 5.68 1.49
CA GLN A 44 -27.29 4.95 2.52
C GLN A 44 -27.49 3.44 2.40
N VAL A 45 -28.71 2.97 2.19
CA VAL A 45 -29.01 1.54 1.99
C VAL A 45 -28.24 1.00 0.79
N LYS A 46 -28.28 1.71 -0.34
CA LYS A 46 -27.51 1.34 -1.54
C LYS A 46 -26.01 1.29 -1.27
N THR A 47 -25.46 2.31 -0.60
CA THR A 47 -24.04 2.40 -0.31
C THR A 47 -23.60 1.36 0.72
N ASN A 48 -24.45 1.07 1.72
CA ASN A 48 -24.19 -0.02 2.67
C ASN A 48 -24.13 -1.37 1.96
N LEU A 49 -25.08 -1.65 1.06
CA LEU A 49 -25.08 -2.90 0.29
C LEU A 49 -23.79 -3.03 -0.55
N GLN A 50 -23.34 -1.94 -1.17
CA GLN A 50 -22.07 -1.94 -1.92
C GLN A 50 -20.87 -2.20 -1.01
N ALA A 51 -20.85 -1.58 0.18
CA ALA A 51 -19.80 -1.78 1.17
C ALA A 51 -19.82 -3.23 1.70
N ASP A 52 -21.00 -3.78 2.02
CA ASP A 52 -21.16 -5.17 2.46
C ASP A 52 -20.64 -6.13 1.39
N THR A 53 -21.13 -5.99 0.15
CA THR A 53 -20.67 -6.80 -0.99
C THR A 53 -19.15 -6.72 -1.19
N PHE A 54 -18.56 -5.54 -0.97
CA PHE A 54 -17.11 -5.38 -1.07
C PHE A 54 -16.38 -6.13 0.06
N PHE A 55 -16.80 -5.97 1.31
CA PHE A 55 -16.14 -6.63 2.44
C PHE A 55 -16.39 -8.14 2.47
N ASP A 56 -17.52 -8.63 2.01
CA ASP A 56 -17.82 -10.06 1.88
C ASP A 56 -16.88 -10.78 0.89
N GLN A 57 -16.30 -10.04 -0.05
CA GLN A 57 -15.30 -10.57 -0.98
C GLN A 57 -13.88 -10.64 -0.38
N ILE A 58 -13.67 -10.05 0.79
CA ILE A 58 -12.36 -10.04 1.44
C ILE A 58 -12.29 -11.24 2.38
N PRO A 59 -11.34 -12.16 2.15
CA PRO A 59 -11.22 -13.33 2.99
C PRO A 59 -10.83 -12.93 4.42
N VAL A 60 -11.49 -13.54 5.39
CA VAL A 60 -11.07 -13.48 6.79
C VAL A 60 -9.92 -14.46 6.96
N HIS A 61 -8.81 -13.98 7.49
CA HIS A 61 -7.65 -14.81 7.80
C HIS A 61 -7.50 -14.96 9.30
N THR A 62 -7.33 -16.20 9.76
CA THR A 62 -6.88 -16.50 11.12
C THR A 62 -5.37 -16.68 11.13
N SER A 63 -4.74 -16.30 12.23
CA SER A 63 -3.30 -16.52 12.42
C SER A 63 -3.00 -18.02 12.41
N ASN A 64 -1.86 -18.40 11.82
CA ASN A 64 -1.39 -19.79 11.81
C ASN A 64 -0.10 -19.94 12.62
N ALA A 65 0.24 -21.19 12.95
CA ALA A 65 1.44 -21.52 13.74
C ALA A 65 2.75 -21.02 13.11
N SER A 66 2.79 -20.86 11.78
CA SER A 66 3.95 -20.31 11.09
C SER A 66 4.09 -18.80 11.39
N ALA A 67 3.00 -18.04 11.39
CA ALA A 67 3.01 -16.63 11.76
C ALA A 67 3.44 -16.42 13.22
N GLU A 68 2.89 -17.20 14.15
CA GLU A 68 3.30 -17.16 15.56
C GLU A 68 4.78 -17.51 15.76
N HIS A 69 5.30 -18.43 14.96
CA HIS A 69 6.72 -18.78 15.01
C HIS A 69 7.60 -17.63 14.53
N ILE A 70 7.25 -16.99 13.42
CA ILE A 70 7.95 -15.79 12.92
C ILE A 70 7.87 -14.64 13.91
N ASP A 71 6.73 -14.47 14.61
CA ASP A 71 6.59 -13.45 15.65
C ASP A 71 7.55 -13.69 16.82
N ARG A 72 7.69 -14.96 17.29
CA ARG A 72 8.64 -15.31 18.35
C ARG A 72 10.09 -15.06 17.94
N LEU A 73 10.45 -15.42 16.71
CA LEU A 73 11.80 -15.18 16.18
C LEU A 73 12.05 -13.69 15.97
N GLY A 74 11.05 -12.95 15.46
CA GLY A 74 11.13 -11.49 15.35
C GLY A 74 11.35 -10.82 16.70
N ALA A 75 10.67 -11.28 17.76
CA ALA A 75 10.85 -10.77 19.10
C ALA A 75 12.28 -10.95 19.65
N GLN A 76 12.99 -12.00 19.24
CA GLN A 76 14.41 -12.18 19.56
C GLN A 76 15.31 -11.14 18.86
N LEU A 77 14.88 -10.61 17.72
CA LEU A 77 15.52 -9.50 16.99
C LEU A 77 15.05 -8.11 17.48
N GLY A 78 14.22 -8.05 18.51
CA GLY A 78 13.63 -6.80 18.97
C GLY A 78 12.48 -6.29 18.10
N LEU A 79 11.91 -7.13 17.25
CA LEU A 79 10.82 -6.81 16.32
C LEU A 79 9.54 -7.52 16.73
N SER A 80 8.39 -6.88 16.53
CA SER A 80 7.07 -7.51 16.67
C SER A 80 6.37 -7.48 15.31
N PRO A 81 6.53 -8.50 14.44
CA PRO A 81 5.91 -8.54 13.12
C PRO A 81 4.39 -8.45 13.16
N ASN A 82 3.79 -9.04 14.18
CA ASN A 82 2.38 -8.88 14.47
C ASN A 82 2.20 -8.00 15.70
N ALA A 83 1.61 -6.83 15.55
CA ALA A 83 1.15 -6.04 16.68
C ALA A 83 -0.26 -6.51 17.09
N ASP A 84 -0.39 -7.79 17.46
CA ASP A 84 -1.61 -8.24 18.14
C ASP A 84 -1.60 -7.66 19.56
N TYR A 85 -2.41 -6.62 19.77
CA TYR A 85 -2.56 -5.98 21.07
C TYR A 85 -3.25 -6.88 22.09
N ALA A 86 -3.99 -7.89 21.64
CA ALA A 86 -4.66 -8.84 22.52
C ALA A 86 -3.67 -9.85 23.12
N ASN A 87 -2.62 -10.23 22.35
CA ASN A 87 -1.59 -11.18 22.78
C ASN A 87 -0.21 -10.67 22.37
N PRO A 88 0.32 -9.62 22.99
CA PRO A 88 1.61 -9.05 22.60
C PRO A 88 2.72 -10.06 22.87
N VAL A 89 3.52 -10.34 21.84
CA VAL A 89 4.75 -11.11 22.02
C VAL A 89 5.75 -10.27 22.82
N ILE A 90 6.33 -10.84 23.86
CA ILE A 90 7.33 -10.16 24.68
C ILE A 90 8.60 -9.95 23.85
N ILE A 91 8.89 -8.69 23.53
CA ILE A 91 10.06 -8.30 22.77
C ILE A 91 11.31 -8.33 23.66
N ASN A 92 12.40 -8.88 23.15
CA ASN A 92 13.70 -8.78 23.80
C ASN A 92 14.17 -7.31 23.81
N GLY A 93 14.17 -6.70 25.00
CA GLY A 93 14.45 -5.27 25.16
C GLY A 93 15.89 -4.88 24.83
N SER A 94 16.88 -5.76 24.94
CA SER A 94 18.25 -5.49 24.48
C SER A 94 18.32 -5.51 22.97
N ALA A 95 17.77 -6.52 22.32
CA ALA A 95 17.73 -6.61 20.86
C ALA A 95 16.94 -5.45 20.22
N ALA A 96 15.88 -4.99 20.87
CA ALA A 96 15.13 -3.81 20.41
C ALA A 96 15.99 -2.52 20.45
N ARG A 97 16.81 -2.33 21.46
CA ARG A 97 17.77 -1.21 21.51
C ARG A 97 18.84 -1.34 20.45
N ASP A 98 19.41 -2.54 20.27
CA ASP A 98 20.42 -2.81 19.26
C ASP A 98 19.89 -2.54 17.85
N PHE A 99 18.65 -2.99 17.55
CA PHE A 99 17.99 -2.71 16.28
C PHE A 99 17.74 -1.21 16.07
N ALA A 100 17.19 -0.52 17.08
CA ALA A 100 16.92 0.92 17.02
C ALA A 100 18.21 1.74 16.76
N ALA A 101 19.33 1.32 17.32
CA ALA A 101 20.61 1.99 17.13
C ALA A 101 21.09 1.96 15.65
N ILE A 102 20.74 0.91 14.90
CA ILE A 102 21.20 0.73 13.52
C ILE A 102 20.11 0.98 12.46
N GLU A 103 18.86 1.21 12.84
CA GLU A 103 17.73 1.30 11.88
C GLU A 103 17.95 2.42 10.84
N THR A 104 18.49 3.55 11.24
CA THR A 104 18.81 4.65 10.32
C THR A 104 19.88 4.23 9.32
N ALA A 105 20.97 3.62 9.78
CA ALA A 105 22.06 3.13 8.93
C ALA A 105 21.55 2.06 7.94
N ILE A 106 20.66 1.15 8.37
CA ILE A 106 20.01 0.19 7.49
C ILE A 106 19.25 0.91 6.36
N ASN A 107 18.43 1.92 6.71
CA ASN A 107 17.62 2.64 5.74
C ASN A 107 18.49 3.37 4.71
N GLU A 108 19.53 4.07 5.15
CA GLU A 108 20.44 4.83 4.30
C GLU A 108 21.23 3.88 3.39
N PHE A 109 21.79 2.82 3.93
CA PHE A 109 22.53 1.84 3.16
C PHE A 109 21.66 1.15 2.12
N LEU A 110 20.51 0.60 2.49
CA LEU A 110 19.60 -0.02 1.53
C LEU A 110 19.09 0.97 0.47
N HIS A 111 18.84 2.21 0.84
CA HIS A 111 18.48 3.25 -0.13
C HIS A 111 19.61 3.52 -1.12
N SER A 112 20.85 3.68 -0.66
CA SER A 112 22.01 3.88 -1.53
C SER A 112 22.20 2.72 -2.51
N GLN A 113 22.11 1.47 -2.02
CA GLN A 113 22.28 0.28 -2.86
C GLN A 113 21.15 0.10 -3.87
N THR A 114 19.89 0.36 -3.47
CA THR A 114 18.75 0.27 -4.40
C THR A 114 18.72 1.37 -5.45
N SER A 115 19.35 2.50 -5.17
CA SER A 115 19.49 3.63 -6.09
C SER A 115 20.72 3.51 -7.01
N LYS A 116 21.50 2.45 -6.86
CA LYS A 116 22.73 2.26 -7.64
C LYS A 116 22.43 1.93 -9.09
N VAL A 117 22.97 2.72 -10.00
CA VAL A 117 22.80 2.54 -11.46
C VAL A 117 23.80 1.53 -12.00
N SER A 118 25.02 1.50 -11.46
CA SER A 118 26.12 0.68 -11.98
C SER A 118 27.03 0.17 -10.87
N GLY A 119 27.85 -0.80 -11.22
CA GLY A 119 28.87 -1.36 -10.33
C GLY A 119 28.33 -2.44 -9.36
N PRO A 120 29.22 -3.07 -8.61
CA PRO A 120 28.86 -4.05 -7.59
C PRO A 120 28.18 -3.36 -6.40
N LEU A 121 27.51 -4.15 -5.56
CA LEU A 121 27.01 -3.67 -4.27
C LEU A 121 28.20 -3.26 -3.39
N ASP A 122 28.02 -2.18 -2.63
CA ASP A 122 29.05 -1.74 -1.68
C ASP A 122 29.14 -2.73 -0.51
N PRO A 123 30.32 -2.83 0.15
CA PRO A 123 30.45 -3.65 1.35
C PRO A 123 29.54 -3.12 2.45
N LEU A 124 29.02 -4.05 3.28
CA LEU A 124 28.24 -3.65 4.43
C LEU A 124 29.09 -2.77 5.37
N PRO A 125 28.56 -1.67 5.88
CA PRO A 125 29.17 -0.95 7.00
C PRO A 125 29.43 -1.88 8.17
N THR A 126 30.54 -1.69 8.87
CA THR A 126 31.00 -2.57 9.96
C THR A 126 29.94 -2.76 11.05
N GLU A 127 29.18 -1.73 11.36
CA GLU A 127 28.09 -1.78 12.34
C GLU A 127 26.95 -2.71 11.89
N LEU A 128 26.56 -2.66 10.60
CA LEU A 128 25.52 -3.53 10.04
C LEU A 128 26.03 -4.98 9.92
N GLU A 129 27.29 -5.17 9.51
CA GLU A 129 27.90 -6.50 9.48
C GLU A 129 27.97 -7.12 10.86
N SER A 130 28.38 -6.35 11.88
CA SER A 130 28.43 -6.79 13.26
C SER A 130 27.04 -7.21 13.79
N TYR A 131 26.01 -6.43 13.51
CA TYR A 131 24.64 -6.76 13.88
C TYR A 131 24.18 -8.05 13.22
N ILE A 132 24.32 -8.17 11.87
CA ILE A 132 23.92 -9.38 11.14
C ILE A 132 24.64 -10.60 11.70
N ARG A 133 25.94 -10.51 12.01
CA ARG A 133 26.72 -11.60 12.60
C ARG A 133 26.23 -11.99 13.98
N THR A 134 25.90 -11.02 14.83
CA THR A 134 25.39 -11.27 16.19
C THR A 134 24.04 -12.00 16.15
N TYR A 135 23.16 -11.64 15.23
CA TYR A 135 21.82 -12.19 15.12
C TYR A 135 21.67 -13.22 14.00
N GLN A 136 22.78 -13.64 13.40
CA GLN A 136 22.79 -14.60 12.27
C GLN A 136 22.01 -15.88 12.57
N PRO A 137 22.12 -16.56 13.74
CA PRO A 137 21.38 -17.79 14.00
C PRO A 137 19.87 -17.57 13.92
N THR A 138 19.37 -16.47 14.49
CA THR A 138 17.92 -16.15 14.46
C THR A 138 17.45 -15.80 13.05
N ILE A 139 18.26 -15.05 12.28
CA ILE A 139 17.94 -14.69 10.88
C ILE A 139 17.89 -15.96 10.01
N GLU A 140 18.81 -16.90 10.20
CA GLU A 140 18.82 -18.18 9.49
C GLU A 140 17.64 -19.07 9.87
N GLU A 141 17.21 -19.05 11.13
CA GLU A 141 16.02 -19.78 11.56
C GLU A 141 14.76 -19.19 10.92
N ILE A 142 14.65 -17.85 10.83
CA ILE A 142 13.56 -17.16 10.11
C ILE A 142 13.57 -17.55 8.62
N GLU A 143 14.74 -17.53 7.97
CA GLU A 143 14.87 -17.95 6.58
C GLU A 143 14.36 -19.40 6.40
N ASN A 144 14.82 -20.31 7.22
CA ASN A 144 14.42 -21.73 7.16
C ASN A 144 12.92 -21.90 7.43
N ALA A 145 12.37 -21.18 8.41
CA ALA A 145 10.95 -21.21 8.71
C ALA A 145 10.09 -20.78 7.51
N LEU A 146 10.51 -19.71 6.81
CA LEU A 146 9.82 -19.19 5.63
C LEU A 146 9.92 -20.10 4.40
N LEU A 147 10.97 -20.93 4.31
CA LEU A 147 11.19 -21.82 3.16
C LEU A 147 10.55 -23.18 3.33
N ILE A 148 10.50 -23.71 4.57
CA ILE A 148 10.12 -25.10 4.83
C ILE A 148 8.68 -25.19 5.36
N ARG A 149 8.21 -24.18 6.08
CA ARG A 149 6.89 -24.19 6.71
C ARG A 149 5.80 -23.64 5.79
N GLU A 150 4.56 -23.82 6.22
CA GLU A 150 3.42 -23.13 5.63
C GLU A 150 3.67 -21.61 5.63
N THR A 151 3.27 -20.94 4.55
CA THR A 151 3.37 -19.46 4.46
C THR A 151 2.70 -18.81 5.68
N PRO A 152 3.40 -17.93 6.41
CA PRO A 152 2.81 -17.24 7.56
C PRO A 152 1.54 -16.50 7.17
N ARG A 153 0.50 -16.65 7.97
CA ARG A 153 -0.74 -15.86 7.84
C ARG A 153 -1.04 -15.23 9.18
N TRP A 154 -1.11 -13.91 9.20
CA TRP A 154 -1.54 -13.15 10.37
C TRP A 154 -3.04 -12.87 10.28
N GLU A 155 -3.68 -12.76 11.43
CA GLU A 155 -5.09 -12.44 11.52
C GLU A 155 -5.44 -11.19 10.71
N MET A 156 -6.50 -11.29 9.94
CA MET A 156 -7.12 -10.17 9.24
C MET A 156 -8.63 -10.35 9.28
N ASP A 157 -9.28 -9.45 10.00
CA ASP A 157 -10.74 -9.38 10.09
C ASP A 157 -11.20 -7.99 9.65
N SER A 158 -11.70 -7.92 8.43
CA SER A 158 -12.19 -6.66 7.84
C SER A 158 -13.37 -6.06 8.60
N ALA A 159 -14.20 -6.89 9.26
CA ALA A 159 -15.29 -6.42 10.09
C ALA A 159 -14.78 -5.74 11.37
N ARG A 160 -13.78 -6.33 12.03
CA ARG A 160 -13.12 -5.72 13.20
C ARG A 160 -12.38 -4.44 12.85
N MET A 161 -11.77 -4.34 11.67
CA MET A 161 -11.09 -3.12 11.21
C MET A 161 -12.04 -1.91 11.08
N THR A 162 -13.35 -2.13 11.03
CA THR A 162 -14.35 -1.05 11.01
C THR A 162 -14.67 -0.49 12.40
N GLN A 163 -14.18 -1.12 13.47
CA GLN A 163 -14.36 -0.67 14.85
C GLN A 163 -13.36 0.44 15.16
N PRO A 164 -13.78 1.52 15.84
CA PRO A 164 -12.90 2.67 16.11
C PRO A 164 -11.68 2.35 16.97
N ASP A 165 -11.77 1.30 17.80
CA ASP A 165 -10.77 0.81 18.72
C ASP A 165 -9.89 -0.31 18.16
N TYR A 166 -10.16 -0.76 16.92
CA TYR A 166 -9.34 -1.79 16.31
C TYR A 166 -7.96 -1.22 15.91
N PRO A 167 -6.89 -1.75 16.47
CA PRO A 167 -5.56 -1.25 16.15
C PRO A 167 -5.17 -1.58 14.70
N PRO A 168 -4.52 -0.64 13.99
CA PRO A 168 -4.01 -0.94 12.67
C PRO A 168 -2.93 -2.02 12.76
N PRO A 169 -2.89 -2.94 11.80
CA PRO A 169 -1.88 -4.00 11.76
C PRO A 169 -0.45 -3.45 11.80
N GLY A 170 0.40 -4.04 12.64
CA GLY A 170 1.77 -3.56 12.91
C GLY A 170 2.81 -3.92 11.84
N PHE A 171 2.57 -3.62 10.56
CA PHE A 171 3.43 -4.03 9.44
C PHE A 171 4.82 -3.40 9.39
N PHE A 172 5.12 -2.38 10.20
CA PHE A 172 6.44 -1.76 10.19
C PHE A 172 7.56 -2.74 10.55
N ASN A 173 7.30 -3.68 11.47
CA ASN A 173 8.27 -4.69 11.87
C ASN A 173 8.46 -5.79 10.80
N ILE A 174 7.44 -6.12 10.02
CA ILE A 174 7.60 -6.99 8.82
C ILE A 174 8.55 -6.33 7.82
N ARG A 175 8.43 -5.02 7.61
CA ARG A 175 9.37 -4.27 6.78
C ARG A 175 10.79 -4.33 7.33
N SER A 176 10.96 -4.19 8.64
CA SER A 176 12.27 -4.28 9.29
C SER A 176 12.87 -5.67 9.14
N LEU A 177 12.09 -6.72 9.31
CA LEU A 177 12.51 -8.09 9.06
C LEU A 177 12.93 -8.31 7.60
N GLN A 178 12.18 -7.76 6.64
CA GLN A 178 12.55 -7.80 5.23
C GLN A 178 13.89 -7.11 4.94
N LYS A 179 14.16 -5.97 5.61
CA LYS A 179 15.45 -5.28 5.48
C LYS A 179 16.61 -6.13 6.00
N LEU A 180 16.42 -6.82 7.13
CA LEU A 180 17.43 -7.72 7.69
C LEU A 180 17.72 -8.89 6.74
N LEU A 181 16.69 -9.49 6.13
CA LEU A 181 16.88 -10.52 5.11
C LEU A 181 17.65 -9.98 3.89
N LEU A 182 17.35 -8.75 3.43
CA LEU A 182 18.09 -8.15 2.32
C LEU A 182 19.54 -7.86 2.66
N LEU A 183 19.84 -7.38 3.86
CA LEU A 183 21.23 -7.19 4.33
C LEU A 183 21.97 -8.51 4.41
N SER A 184 21.35 -9.56 4.95
CA SER A 184 21.92 -10.91 5.00
C SER A 184 22.20 -11.45 3.59
N ALA A 185 21.29 -11.21 2.63
CA ALA A 185 21.52 -11.58 1.24
C ALA A 185 22.67 -10.80 0.59
N MET A 186 22.83 -9.52 0.92
CA MET A 186 23.98 -8.70 0.45
C MET A 186 25.30 -9.20 1.04
N GLN A 187 25.32 -9.55 2.32
CA GLN A 187 26.49 -10.15 2.96
C GLN A 187 26.88 -11.48 2.30
N ALA A 188 25.91 -12.37 2.08
CA ALA A 188 26.13 -13.64 1.37
C ALA A 188 26.63 -13.42 -0.07
N HIS A 189 26.16 -12.38 -0.76
CA HIS A 189 26.63 -12.01 -2.08
C HIS A 189 28.12 -11.60 -2.06
N GLN A 190 28.52 -10.78 -1.11
CA GLN A 190 29.91 -10.33 -0.94
C GLN A 190 30.85 -11.51 -0.60
N GLN A 191 30.35 -12.51 0.10
CA GLN A 191 31.07 -13.76 0.40
C GLN A 191 31.08 -14.76 -0.77
N GLY A 192 30.48 -14.41 -1.92
CA GLY A 192 30.41 -15.31 -3.09
C GLY A 192 29.43 -16.48 -2.92
N GLN A 193 28.57 -16.47 -1.90
CA GLN A 193 27.64 -17.55 -1.56
C GLN A 193 26.35 -17.44 -2.38
N THR A 194 26.44 -17.60 -3.69
CA THR A 194 25.32 -17.36 -4.63
C THR A 194 24.08 -18.15 -4.27
N GLN A 195 24.20 -19.42 -3.89
CA GLN A 195 23.05 -20.26 -3.51
C GLN A 195 22.35 -19.71 -2.27
N LYS A 196 23.11 -19.24 -1.27
CA LYS A 196 22.56 -18.64 -0.05
C LYS A 196 21.83 -17.35 -0.34
N VAL A 197 22.34 -16.53 -1.28
CA VAL A 197 21.65 -15.30 -1.74
C VAL A 197 20.24 -15.62 -2.23
N PHE A 198 20.10 -16.64 -3.10
CA PHE A 198 18.78 -17.00 -3.63
C PHE A 198 17.87 -17.61 -2.60
N SER A 199 18.39 -18.37 -1.66
CA SER A 199 17.64 -18.90 -0.53
C SER A 199 17.03 -17.75 0.30
N ILE A 200 17.84 -16.77 0.67
CA ILE A 200 17.38 -15.61 1.45
C ILE A 200 16.38 -14.76 0.65
N LEU A 201 16.62 -14.54 -0.64
CA LEU A 201 15.67 -13.79 -1.49
C LEU A 201 14.34 -14.55 -1.65
N GLU A 202 14.38 -15.89 -1.68
CA GLU A 202 13.17 -16.74 -1.67
C GLU A 202 12.40 -16.57 -0.35
N ALA A 203 13.09 -16.63 0.79
CA ALA A 203 12.48 -16.38 2.09
C ALA A 203 11.85 -14.97 2.16
N SER A 204 12.56 -13.95 1.67
CA SER A 204 12.02 -12.58 1.54
C SER A 204 10.78 -12.54 0.62
N TRP A 205 10.76 -13.35 -0.45
CA TRP A 205 9.59 -13.47 -1.32
C TRP A 205 8.40 -14.09 -0.59
N GLN A 206 8.61 -15.19 0.13
CA GLN A 206 7.55 -15.86 0.89
C GLN A 206 6.99 -14.93 1.97
N LEU A 207 7.85 -14.21 2.69
CA LEU A 207 7.40 -13.20 3.66
C LEU A 207 6.60 -12.08 3.00
N ASN A 208 6.99 -11.59 1.82
CA ASN A 208 6.24 -10.56 1.10
C ASN A 208 4.88 -11.07 0.61
N LYS A 209 4.79 -12.33 0.22
CA LYS A 209 3.55 -12.97 -0.22
C LYS A 209 2.48 -12.95 0.87
N THR A 210 2.87 -13.06 2.15
CA THR A 210 1.94 -13.04 3.28
C THR A 210 1.10 -11.75 3.38
N ILE A 211 1.64 -10.64 2.89
CA ILE A 211 0.99 -9.33 2.91
C ILE A 211 0.43 -8.93 1.54
N THR A 212 0.78 -9.65 0.47
CA THR A 212 0.32 -9.35 -0.90
C THR A 212 -1.19 -9.54 -1.05
N ASP A 213 -1.74 -10.54 -0.38
CA ASP A 213 -3.16 -10.89 -0.46
C ASP A 213 -4.05 -9.97 0.41
N ARG A 214 -3.45 -9.10 1.22
CA ARG A 214 -4.19 -8.14 2.03
C ARG A 214 -4.66 -6.96 1.18
N SER A 215 -5.91 -6.56 1.40
CA SER A 215 -6.53 -5.50 0.61
C SER A 215 -6.25 -4.09 1.15
N ASP A 216 -5.72 -3.94 2.36
CA ASP A 216 -5.46 -2.63 2.96
C ASP A 216 -4.30 -1.90 2.27
N LEU A 217 -4.44 -0.57 2.17
CA LEU A 217 -3.48 0.27 1.45
C LEU A 217 -2.07 0.21 2.03
N SER A 218 -1.94 0.10 3.36
CA SER A 218 -0.65 0.06 4.04
C SER A 218 0.14 -1.19 3.66
N SER A 219 -0.54 -2.34 3.61
CA SER A 219 0.02 -3.61 3.12
C SER A 219 0.48 -3.48 1.67
N GLN A 220 -0.34 -2.92 0.78
CA GLN A 220 0.00 -2.79 -0.64
C GLN A 220 1.18 -1.84 -0.87
N VAL A 221 1.26 -0.75 -0.11
CA VAL A 221 2.42 0.16 -0.14
C VAL A 221 3.68 -0.57 0.33
N LEU A 222 3.58 -1.33 1.40
CA LEU A 222 4.70 -2.09 1.94
C LEU A 222 5.21 -3.15 0.96
N VAL A 223 4.32 -3.94 0.35
CA VAL A 223 4.64 -4.91 -0.72
C VAL A 223 5.42 -4.22 -1.84
N ALA A 224 4.96 -3.06 -2.28
CA ALA A 224 5.60 -2.32 -3.35
C ALA A 224 7.01 -1.84 -2.97
N VAL A 225 7.22 -1.36 -1.73
CA VAL A 225 8.55 -0.94 -1.22
C VAL A 225 9.52 -2.11 -1.20
N ILE A 226 9.13 -3.21 -0.56
CA ILE A 226 9.97 -4.39 -0.38
C ILE A 226 10.31 -5.02 -1.74
N SER A 227 9.31 -5.13 -2.63
CA SER A 227 9.53 -5.65 -3.97
C SER A 227 10.57 -4.84 -4.74
N ALA A 228 10.49 -3.50 -4.71
CA ALA A 228 11.46 -2.64 -5.39
C ALA A 228 12.89 -2.86 -4.88
N GLN A 229 13.07 -2.98 -3.56
CA GLN A 229 14.39 -3.23 -2.95
C GLN A 229 14.95 -4.59 -3.37
N ARG A 230 14.15 -5.65 -3.25
CA ARG A 230 14.54 -7.01 -3.64
C ARG A 230 14.90 -7.12 -5.12
N TYR A 231 14.10 -6.51 -6.00
CA TYR A 231 14.36 -6.55 -7.44
C TYR A 231 15.57 -5.72 -7.85
N SER A 232 15.82 -4.60 -7.15
CA SER A 232 17.06 -3.86 -7.33
C SER A 232 18.28 -4.73 -7.01
N MET A 233 18.23 -5.47 -5.90
CA MET A 233 19.31 -6.40 -5.56
C MET A 233 19.52 -7.49 -6.62
N LEU A 234 18.44 -8.07 -7.18
CA LEU A 234 18.54 -9.07 -8.24
C LEU A 234 19.30 -8.57 -9.48
N ARG A 235 19.28 -7.26 -9.76
CA ARG A 235 20.04 -6.66 -10.86
C ARG A 235 21.55 -6.79 -10.68
N HIS A 236 22.03 -6.88 -9.43
CA HIS A 236 23.47 -6.99 -9.12
C HIS A 236 23.95 -8.43 -9.01
N VAL A 237 23.08 -9.41 -8.85
CA VAL A 237 23.44 -10.83 -8.82
C VAL A 237 23.74 -11.32 -10.25
N ILE A 238 24.91 -11.96 -10.45
CA ILE A 238 25.39 -12.35 -11.79
C ILE A 238 24.49 -13.39 -12.44
N HIS A 239 24.12 -14.44 -11.69
CA HIS A 239 23.26 -15.52 -12.15
C HIS A 239 21.93 -15.48 -11.43
N THR A 240 20.85 -15.44 -12.18
CA THR A 240 19.51 -15.42 -11.60
C THR A 240 18.69 -16.58 -12.16
N PRO A 241 18.14 -17.45 -11.29
CA PRO A 241 17.27 -18.54 -11.72
C PRO A 241 16.09 -18.04 -12.56
N THR A 242 15.69 -18.80 -13.57
CA THR A 242 14.60 -18.43 -14.52
C THR A 242 13.26 -18.20 -13.83
N GLN A 243 13.01 -18.84 -12.69
CA GLN A 243 11.79 -18.63 -11.89
C GLN A 243 11.59 -17.15 -11.47
N TRP A 244 12.68 -16.39 -11.28
CA TRP A 244 12.58 -14.97 -10.95
C TRP A 244 12.08 -14.11 -12.11
N GLN A 245 12.38 -14.50 -13.35
CA GLN A 245 11.86 -13.81 -14.53
C GLN A 245 10.33 -13.94 -14.63
N SER A 246 9.78 -15.14 -14.38
CA SER A 246 8.33 -15.36 -14.40
C SER A 246 7.62 -14.61 -13.27
N ARG A 247 8.20 -14.58 -12.07
CA ARG A 247 7.67 -13.84 -10.92
C ARG A 247 7.60 -12.34 -11.18
N LEU A 248 8.61 -11.76 -11.83
CA LEU A 248 8.63 -10.35 -12.18
C LEU A 248 7.52 -9.98 -13.18
N ARG A 249 7.26 -10.86 -14.17
CA ARG A 249 6.21 -10.62 -15.18
C ARG A 249 4.80 -10.51 -14.59
N SER A 250 4.54 -11.20 -13.49
CA SER A 250 3.22 -11.25 -12.87
C SER A 250 2.92 -10.06 -11.94
N GLN A 251 3.86 -9.13 -11.73
CA GLN A 251 3.76 -8.10 -10.71
C GLN A 251 3.52 -6.69 -11.27
N SER A 252 2.25 -6.29 -11.35
CA SER A 252 1.88 -4.88 -11.41
C SER A 252 1.77 -4.33 -9.97
N GLN A 253 2.32 -3.14 -9.72
CA GLN A 253 2.21 -2.45 -8.43
C GLN A 253 1.05 -1.44 -8.39
N ILE A 254 0.56 -1.00 -9.55
CA ILE A 254 -0.49 0.01 -9.64
C ILE A 254 -1.83 -0.57 -9.20
N GLN A 255 -2.21 -1.74 -9.72
CA GLN A 255 -3.51 -2.37 -9.42
C GLN A 255 -3.69 -2.70 -7.93
N PRO A 256 -2.72 -3.31 -7.22
CA PRO A 256 -2.81 -3.52 -5.78
C PRO A 256 -3.00 -2.21 -4.99
N ILE A 257 -2.28 -1.14 -5.34
CA ILE A 257 -2.43 0.16 -4.70
C ILE A 257 -3.83 0.75 -4.96
N MET A 258 -4.37 0.62 -6.18
CA MET A 258 -5.73 1.06 -6.49
C MET A 258 -6.78 0.29 -5.67
N LYS A 259 -6.61 -1.03 -5.52
CA LYS A 259 -7.45 -1.84 -4.62
C LYS A 259 -7.35 -1.37 -3.16
N GLY A 260 -6.14 -1.05 -2.70
CA GLY A 260 -5.91 -0.50 -1.37
C GLY A 260 -6.64 0.84 -1.14
N PHE A 261 -6.68 1.73 -2.13
CA PHE A 261 -7.46 2.96 -2.05
C PHE A 261 -8.97 2.69 -1.97
N VAL A 262 -9.47 1.74 -2.75
CA VAL A 262 -10.89 1.32 -2.68
C VAL A 262 -11.21 0.78 -1.29
N PHE A 263 -10.35 -0.08 -0.74
CA PHE A 263 -10.48 -0.62 0.61
C PHE A 263 -10.53 0.50 1.67
N GLU A 264 -9.58 1.42 1.66
CA GLU A 264 -9.55 2.57 2.58
C GLU A 264 -10.79 3.44 2.47
N THR A 265 -11.33 3.61 1.26
CA THR A 265 -12.56 4.38 1.03
C THR A 265 -13.75 3.72 1.72
N TRP A 266 -13.93 2.41 1.55
CA TRP A 266 -15.00 1.66 2.19
C TRP A 266 -14.80 1.53 3.70
N LEU A 267 -13.57 1.33 4.15
CA LEU A 267 -13.22 1.26 5.57
C LEU A 267 -13.60 2.58 6.29
N ARG A 268 -13.19 3.71 5.73
CA ARG A 268 -13.54 5.04 6.29
C ARG A 268 -15.04 5.28 6.29
N TYR A 269 -15.75 4.84 5.25
CA TYR A 269 -17.21 4.89 5.22
C TYR A 269 -17.80 4.12 6.40
N ARG A 270 -17.37 2.87 6.62
CA ARG A 270 -17.85 2.02 7.72
C ARG A 270 -17.52 2.59 9.10
N ILE A 271 -16.29 3.01 9.32
CA ILE A 271 -15.87 3.65 10.58
C ILE A 271 -16.76 4.88 10.86
N SER A 272 -17.02 5.70 9.85
CA SER A 272 -17.88 6.87 10.04
C SER A 272 -19.32 6.52 10.34
N GLN A 273 -19.87 5.43 9.76
CA GLN A 273 -21.19 4.94 10.10
C GLN A 273 -21.26 4.42 11.55
N ASN A 274 -20.26 3.66 11.98
CA ASN A 274 -20.17 3.12 13.34
C ASN A 274 -19.97 4.22 14.39
N ALA A 275 -19.15 5.23 14.09
CA ALA A 275 -18.93 6.38 14.97
C ALA A 275 -20.16 7.28 15.10
N CYS A 276 -21.10 7.22 14.13
CA CYS A 276 -22.37 7.95 14.17
C CYS A 276 -23.49 7.16 14.89
N LEU A 277 -23.19 6.01 15.49
CA LEU A 277 -24.15 5.36 16.37
C LEU A 277 -24.48 6.29 17.54
N PRO A 278 -25.76 6.33 17.99
CA PRO A 278 -26.16 7.26 19.04
C PRO A 278 -25.24 7.09 20.25
N ILE A 279 -24.56 8.15 20.61
CA ILE A 279 -23.95 8.21 21.93
C ILE A 279 -25.09 7.86 22.89
N PRO A 280 -24.96 6.85 23.75
CA PRO A 280 -25.95 6.59 24.77
C PRO A 280 -25.89 7.73 25.78
N THR A 281 -26.45 8.87 25.40
CA THR A 281 -26.64 10.04 26.26
C THR A 281 -27.93 9.89 27.03
N VAL A 282 -28.22 8.71 27.49
CA VAL A 282 -29.17 8.56 28.55
C VAL A 282 -28.37 8.55 29.83
N VAL A 283 -28.02 9.73 30.31
CA VAL A 283 -27.85 9.89 31.74
C VAL A 283 -29.13 9.37 32.36
N ALA A 284 -29.06 8.29 33.10
CA ALA A 284 -30.25 7.59 33.63
C ALA A 284 -31.18 8.56 34.39
N ASP A 285 -30.67 9.67 34.90
CA ASP A 285 -31.34 10.66 35.71
C ASP A 285 -31.80 11.92 34.99
N ALA A 286 -31.66 11.98 33.63
CA ALA A 286 -32.12 13.14 32.89
C ALA A 286 -33.64 13.23 32.87
N ASN A 287 -34.18 14.45 33.05
CA ASN A 287 -35.62 14.70 33.02
C ASN A 287 -36.18 14.48 31.59
N LEU A 288 -37.52 14.33 31.49
CA LEU A 288 -38.20 14.04 30.24
C LEU A 288 -37.93 15.10 29.16
N GLY A 289 -37.77 16.37 29.53
CA GLY A 289 -37.48 17.48 28.61
C GLY A 289 -36.05 17.39 28.05
N GLU A 290 -35.09 17.02 28.86
CA GLU A 290 -33.69 16.78 28.43
C GLU A 290 -33.58 15.53 27.56
N LYS A 291 -34.33 14.46 27.90
CA LYS A 291 -34.41 13.27 27.05
C LYS A 291 -35.04 13.58 25.69
N LEU A 292 -36.12 14.37 25.65
CA LEU A 292 -36.75 14.80 24.42
C LEU A 292 -35.86 15.77 23.62
N SER A 293 -35.21 16.73 24.28
CA SER A 293 -34.31 17.68 23.58
C SER A 293 -33.06 16.99 23.05
N ALA A 294 -32.47 16.05 23.78
CA ALA A 294 -31.37 15.22 23.33
C ALA A 294 -31.77 14.28 22.18
N MET A 295 -32.99 13.72 22.25
CA MET A 295 -33.54 12.88 21.19
C MET A 295 -33.86 13.65 19.92
N VAL A 296 -34.38 14.88 20.05
CA VAL A 296 -34.63 15.79 18.93
C VAL A 296 -33.34 16.31 18.34
N ALA A 297 -32.38 16.75 19.17
CA ALA A 297 -31.08 17.22 18.70
C ALA A 297 -30.27 16.12 18.03
N ASN A 298 -30.26 14.89 18.60
CA ASN A 298 -29.56 13.75 18.02
C ASN A 298 -30.23 13.20 16.74
N ARG A 299 -31.55 13.17 16.71
CA ARG A 299 -32.28 12.52 15.60
C ARG A 299 -32.45 13.40 14.38
N PHE A 300 -32.52 14.73 14.53
CA PHE A 300 -32.90 15.60 13.43
C PHE A 300 -31.79 16.48 12.83
N SER A 301 -30.64 16.65 13.47
CA SER A 301 -29.66 17.61 12.92
C SER A 301 -28.27 17.07 12.68
N LEU A 302 -27.69 16.34 13.61
CA LEU A 302 -26.28 15.96 13.50
C LEU A 302 -26.05 14.61 12.81
N GLN A 303 -26.85 13.60 13.10
CA GLN A 303 -26.66 12.27 12.50
C GLN A 303 -26.90 12.26 10.99
N SER A 304 -28.01 12.85 10.53
CA SER A 304 -28.30 12.95 9.09
C SER A 304 -27.24 13.77 8.36
N TYR A 305 -26.71 14.81 9.01
CA TYR A 305 -25.65 15.62 8.47
C TYR A 305 -24.31 14.85 8.36
N TYR A 306 -23.90 14.09 9.41
CA TYR A 306 -22.70 13.27 9.35
C TYR A 306 -22.81 12.13 8.34
N LYS A 307 -23.97 11.50 8.24
CA LYS A 307 -24.25 10.48 7.22
C LYS A 307 -24.15 11.05 5.81
N LEU A 308 -24.66 12.25 5.59
CA LEU A 308 -24.56 12.95 4.31
C LEU A 308 -23.10 13.30 3.97
N ILE A 309 -22.31 13.79 4.95
CA ILE A 309 -20.88 14.05 4.77
C ILE A 309 -20.15 12.74 4.39
N SER A 310 -20.37 11.68 5.14
CA SER A 310 -19.72 10.38 4.89
C SER A 310 -20.05 9.86 3.49
N LEU A 311 -21.32 9.89 3.10
CA LEU A 311 -21.77 9.47 1.78
C LEU A 311 -21.11 10.31 0.68
N ASN A 312 -21.12 11.65 0.82
CA ASN A 312 -20.51 12.56 -0.15
C ASN A 312 -18.99 12.37 -0.25
N ASN A 313 -18.31 12.16 0.88
CA ASN A 313 -16.87 11.89 0.90
C ASN A 313 -16.54 10.57 0.19
N THR A 314 -17.34 9.53 0.41
CA THR A 314 -17.19 8.23 -0.25
C THR A 314 -17.39 8.35 -1.76
N GLN A 315 -18.45 9.03 -2.21
CA GLN A 315 -18.69 9.28 -3.63
C GLN A 315 -17.60 10.13 -4.27
N THR A 316 -17.09 11.12 -3.54
CA THR A 316 -15.98 11.97 -4.01
C THR A 316 -14.71 11.13 -4.14
N ALA A 317 -14.41 10.27 -3.16
CA ALA A 317 -13.26 9.36 -3.22
C ALA A 317 -13.35 8.39 -4.41
N HIS A 318 -14.52 7.80 -4.68
CA HIS A 318 -14.69 6.93 -5.86
C HIS A 318 -14.45 7.68 -7.17
N ARG A 319 -15.00 8.89 -7.35
CA ARG A 319 -14.73 9.71 -8.53
C ARG A 319 -13.25 10.07 -8.66
N THR A 320 -12.59 10.34 -7.55
CA THR A 320 -11.13 10.57 -7.50
C THR A 320 -10.36 9.36 -7.99
N LEU A 321 -10.76 8.15 -7.56
CA LEU A 321 -10.14 6.91 -7.99
C LEU A 321 -10.38 6.60 -9.47
N GLU A 322 -11.57 6.86 -10.00
CA GLU A 322 -11.88 6.75 -11.43
C GLU A 322 -10.98 7.66 -12.25
N GLN A 323 -10.83 8.93 -11.85
CA GLN A 323 -9.91 9.84 -12.53
C GLN A 323 -8.46 9.36 -12.46
N LEU A 324 -8.02 8.89 -11.29
CA LEU A 324 -6.66 8.38 -11.09
C LEU A 324 -6.38 7.17 -11.97
N SER A 325 -7.34 6.26 -12.12
CA SER A 325 -7.21 5.06 -12.95
C SER A 325 -7.03 5.36 -14.45
N GLY A 326 -7.54 6.51 -14.90
CA GLY A 326 -7.38 7.01 -16.27
C GLY A 326 -6.08 7.77 -16.52
N LEU A 327 -5.23 8.00 -15.50
CA LEU A 327 -3.98 8.71 -15.65
C LEU A 327 -2.83 7.76 -15.97
N ASN A 328 -1.91 8.24 -16.81
CA ASN A 328 -0.65 7.55 -17.10
C ASN A 328 0.46 8.17 -16.23
N VAL A 329 1.09 7.35 -15.39
CA VAL A 329 2.15 7.77 -14.45
C VAL A 329 3.35 8.42 -15.15
N CYS A 330 3.60 8.06 -16.40
CA CYS A 330 4.76 8.54 -17.15
C CYS A 330 4.52 9.86 -17.85
N THR A 331 3.27 10.19 -18.14
CA THR A 331 2.90 11.45 -18.81
C THR A 331 2.27 12.46 -17.85
N THR A 332 1.87 12.02 -16.67
CA THR A 332 1.19 12.87 -15.69
C THR A 332 2.11 13.12 -14.48
N PRO A 333 2.75 14.30 -14.39
CA PRO A 333 3.51 14.69 -13.19
C PRO A 333 2.63 14.69 -11.95
N GLN A 334 3.23 14.41 -10.78
CA GLN A 334 2.53 14.39 -9.50
C GLN A 334 1.67 15.63 -9.27
N ILE A 335 2.23 16.83 -9.51
CA ILE A 335 1.52 18.12 -9.35
C ILE A 335 0.27 18.19 -10.24
N THR A 336 0.34 17.64 -11.46
CA THR A 336 -0.82 17.62 -12.38
C THR A 336 -1.87 16.63 -11.89
N ALA A 337 -1.46 15.45 -11.40
CA ALA A 337 -2.36 14.49 -10.78
C ALA A 337 -3.05 15.11 -9.55
N GLU A 338 -2.29 15.73 -8.66
CA GLU A 338 -2.82 16.43 -7.48
C GLU A 338 -3.87 17.47 -7.84
N LYS A 339 -3.59 18.34 -8.84
CA LYS A 339 -4.55 19.34 -9.32
C LYS A 339 -5.83 18.69 -9.84
N ARG A 340 -5.72 17.65 -10.70
CA ARG A 340 -6.89 16.95 -11.23
C ARG A 340 -7.73 16.32 -10.13
N LEU A 341 -7.08 15.71 -9.13
CA LEU A 341 -7.78 15.09 -8.00
C LEU A 341 -8.43 16.17 -7.09
N ALA A 342 -7.78 17.31 -6.88
CA ALA A 342 -8.32 18.42 -6.12
C ALA A 342 -9.53 19.07 -6.83
N ASP A 343 -9.60 18.98 -8.18
CA ASP A 343 -10.75 19.45 -8.95
C ASP A 343 -12.00 18.58 -8.80
N VAL A 344 -11.86 17.35 -8.27
CA VAL A 344 -13.00 16.51 -7.84
C VAL A 344 -13.60 17.10 -6.58
N LYS A 345 -14.42 18.14 -6.77
CA LYS A 345 -15.00 18.88 -5.64
C LYS A 345 -16.08 18.05 -4.93
N PRO A 346 -16.06 18.03 -3.59
CA PRO A 346 -17.23 17.61 -2.84
C PRO A 346 -18.39 18.57 -3.10
N ALA A 347 -19.61 18.16 -2.76
CA ALA A 347 -20.77 19.03 -2.90
C ALA A 347 -20.53 20.40 -2.22
N SER A 348 -21.02 21.47 -2.82
CA SER A 348 -20.72 22.88 -2.44
C SER A 348 -20.95 23.19 -0.95
N TRP A 349 -21.91 22.53 -0.32
CA TRP A 349 -22.23 22.65 1.10
C TRP A 349 -21.18 22.02 2.04
N ASN A 350 -20.32 21.09 1.54
CA ASN A 350 -19.26 20.42 2.31
C ASN A 350 -17.88 21.08 2.13
N ARG A 351 -17.79 22.12 1.32
CA ARG A 351 -16.52 22.71 0.88
C ARG A 351 -15.65 23.25 2.03
N LYS A 352 -16.25 23.81 3.09
CA LYS A 352 -15.50 24.36 4.24
C LYS A 352 -14.79 23.33 5.12
N ARG A 353 -15.17 22.04 5.04
CA ARG A 353 -14.51 20.93 5.75
C ARG A 353 -13.59 20.11 4.85
N SER A 354 -13.43 20.49 3.60
CA SER A 354 -12.73 19.75 2.57
C SER A 354 -11.19 19.85 2.62
N GLY A 355 -10.59 20.55 3.58
CA GLY A 355 -9.14 20.45 3.80
C GLY A 355 -8.63 19.01 3.93
N ALA A 356 -9.49 18.12 4.44
CA ALA A 356 -9.23 16.67 4.44
C ALA A 356 -9.23 16.07 3.01
N SER A 357 -9.96 16.64 2.04
CA SER A 357 -10.02 16.14 0.65
C SER A 357 -8.76 16.50 -0.14
N GLU A 358 -8.20 17.68 0.06
CA GLU A 358 -6.96 18.11 -0.60
C GLU A 358 -5.77 17.31 -0.08
N ALA A 359 -5.65 17.14 1.25
CA ALA A 359 -4.64 16.26 1.84
C ALA A 359 -4.78 14.81 1.37
N SER A 360 -6.02 14.32 1.20
CA SER A 360 -6.29 12.98 0.67
C SER A 360 -5.89 12.87 -0.80
N ALA A 361 -6.20 13.85 -1.64
CA ALA A 361 -5.82 13.91 -3.05
C ALA A 361 -4.29 13.90 -3.22
N PHE A 362 -3.57 14.71 -2.42
CA PHE A 362 -2.11 14.73 -2.39
C PHE A 362 -1.53 13.36 -2.04
N VAL A 363 -2.01 12.73 -0.97
CA VAL A 363 -1.54 11.41 -0.54
C VAL A 363 -1.82 10.34 -1.59
N MET A 364 -3.01 10.36 -2.22
CA MET A 364 -3.38 9.43 -3.29
C MET A 364 -2.48 9.60 -4.51
N ALA A 365 -2.30 10.83 -5.01
CA ALA A 365 -1.44 11.13 -6.16
C ALA A 365 0.01 10.67 -5.90
N LYS A 366 0.55 11.01 -4.74
CA LYS A 366 1.91 10.63 -4.34
C LYS A 366 2.08 9.10 -4.29
N ARG A 367 1.17 8.37 -3.65
CA ARG A 367 1.24 6.90 -3.55
C ARG A 367 1.08 6.23 -4.91
N TRP A 368 0.15 6.72 -5.73
CA TRP A 368 -0.03 6.25 -7.10
C TRP A 368 1.23 6.43 -7.94
N GLN A 369 1.87 7.60 -7.87
CA GLN A 369 3.10 7.85 -8.59
C GLN A 369 4.26 6.96 -8.11
N ILE A 370 4.41 6.79 -6.79
CA ILE A 370 5.39 5.87 -6.22
C ILE A 370 5.14 4.44 -6.73
N ALA A 371 3.90 3.98 -6.80
CA ALA A 371 3.55 2.66 -7.33
C ALA A 371 3.92 2.52 -8.81
N GLY A 372 3.66 3.55 -9.62
CA GLY A 372 4.06 3.58 -11.02
C GLY A 372 5.57 3.52 -11.22
N MET A 373 6.34 4.33 -10.47
CA MET A 373 7.80 4.29 -10.52
C MET A 373 8.38 2.94 -10.10
N ARG A 374 7.75 2.26 -9.14
CA ARG A 374 8.14 0.91 -8.73
C ARG A 374 7.80 -0.13 -9.79
N SER A 375 6.66 -0.01 -10.46
CA SER A 375 6.32 -0.87 -11.59
C SER A 375 7.39 -0.76 -12.69
N LEU A 376 7.86 0.45 -13.00
CA LEU A 376 8.96 0.67 -13.94
C LEU A 376 10.29 0.07 -13.44
N SER A 377 10.59 0.18 -12.15
CA SER A 377 11.79 -0.44 -11.56
C SER A 377 11.76 -1.97 -11.64
N ILE A 378 10.58 -2.58 -11.50
CA ILE A 378 10.37 -4.01 -11.67
C ILE A 378 10.57 -4.40 -13.13
N GLU A 379 10.00 -3.64 -14.06
CA GLU A 379 10.14 -3.86 -15.50
C GLU A 379 11.60 -3.73 -15.94
N LEU A 380 12.32 -2.70 -15.46
CA LEU A 380 13.77 -2.59 -15.66
C LEU A 380 14.51 -3.85 -15.19
N SER A 381 14.19 -4.32 -13.98
CA SER A 381 14.83 -5.53 -13.43
C SER A 381 14.54 -6.76 -14.28
N GLN A 382 13.32 -6.92 -14.77
CA GLN A 382 12.92 -7.99 -15.67
C GLN A 382 13.76 -8.00 -16.94
N HIS A 383 13.91 -6.85 -17.60
CA HIS A 383 14.70 -6.74 -18.83
C HIS A 383 16.19 -6.96 -18.56
N VAL A 384 16.72 -6.44 -17.46
CA VAL A 384 18.11 -6.71 -17.05
C VAL A 384 18.35 -8.20 -16.86
N LEU A 385 17.45 -8.91 -16.16
CA LEU A 385 17.59 -10.36 -15.96
C LEU A 385 17.47 -11.15 -17.29
N GLN A 386 16.62 -10.72 -18.19
CA GLN A 386 16.52 -11.31 -19.52
C GLN A 386 17.82 -11.13 -20.32
N LEU A 387 18.39 -9.92 -20.33
CA LEU A 387 19.66 -9.62 -20.99
C LEU A 387 20.81 -10.41 -20.36
N LYS A 388 20.85 -10.54 -19.02
CA LYS A 388 21.85 -11.38 -18.33
C LYS A 388 21.75 -12.85 -18.73
N SER A 389 20.54 -13.38 -18.85
CA SER A 389 20.33 -14.75 -19.30
C SER A 389 20.82 -14.97 -20.74
N GLN A 390 20.60 -14.01 -21.62
CA GLN A 390 21.14 -14.03 -23.00
C GLN A 390 22.65 -13.95 -22.99
N ALA A 391 23.22 -13.00 -22.22
CA ALA A 391 24.66 -12.82 -22.11
C ALA A 391 25.34 -14.08 -21.53
N GLN A 392 24.72 -14.73 -20.58
CA GLN A 392 25.21 -16.01 -20.04
C GLN A 392 25.25 -17.12 -21.08
N ALA A 393 24.22 -17.22 -21.92
CA ALA A 393 24.13 -18.22 -22.98
C ALA A 393 25.17 -17.96 -24.08
N GLN A 394 25.46 -16.68 -24.40
CA GLN A 394 26.34 -16.25 -25.48
C GLN A 394 27.80 -16.00 -25.01
N GLY A 395 28.07 -15.92 -23.74
CA GLY A 395 29.36 -15.54 -23.16
C GLY A 395 29.69 -14.06 -23.25
N ALA A 396 28.80 -13.23 -23.80
CA ALA A 396 28.94 -11.78 -23.95
C ALA A 396 27.58 -11.09 -23.98
N TRP A 397 27.55 -9.80 -23.66
CA TRP A 397 26.35 -9.00 -23.85
C TRP A 397 25.96 -8.94 -25.33
N PRO A 398 24.65 -8.95 -25.68
CA PRO A 398 24.22 -8.75 -27.05
C PRO A 398 24.81 -7.46 -27.64
N ILE A 399 25.32 -7.49 -28.89
CA ILE A 399 25.87 -6.30 -29.56
C ILE A 399 24.78 -5.27 -29.84
N SER A 400 23.57 -5.74 -30.10
CA SER A 400 22.39 -4.88 -30.33
C SER A 400 21.14 -5.57 -29.77
N HIS A 401 20.18 -4.76 -29.36
CA HIS A 401 18.86 -5.21 -28.98
C HIS A 401 17.82 -4.19 -29.45
N ALA A 402 16.72 -4.66 -30.03
CA ALA A 402 15.63 -3.78 -30.42
C ALA A 402 15.04 -3.07 -29.18
N PRO A 403 14.58 -1.82 -29.32
CA PRO A 403 13.85 -1.14 -28.25
C PRO A 403 12.69 -1.99 -27.73
N ILE A 404 12.56 -2.08 -26.42
CA ILE A 404 11.52 -2.90 -25.79
C ILE A 404 10.41 -1.96 -25.32
N ALA A 405 9.18 -2.19 -25.80
CA ALA A 405 8.04 -1.38 -25.35
C ALA A 405 7.81 -1.54 -23.86
N SER A 406 7.61 -0.42 -23.16
CA SER A 406 7.28 -0.45 -21.73
C SER A 406 5.80 -0.78 -21.54
N ILE A 407 5.51 -1.73 -20.65
CA ILE A 407 4.15 -2.09 -20.23
C ILE A 407 3.63 -1.08 -19.20
N ALA A 408 4.50 -0.70 -18.26
CA ALA A 408 4.15 0.25 -17.20
C ALA A 408 4.02 1.70 -17.72
N CYS A 409 4.59 1.99 -18.88
CA CYS A 409 4.66 3.30 -19.53
C CYS A 409 4.26 3.20 -21.00
N PRO A 410 2.99 3.01 -21.34
CA PRO A 410 2.56 2.93 -22.73
C PRO A 410 3.02 4.14 -23.55
N GLY A 411 3.63 3.86 -24.71
CA GLY A 411 4.22 4.88 -25.58
C GLY A 411 5.71 5.15 -25.35
N GLU A 412 6.30 4.65 -24.27
CA GLU A 412 7.74 4.72 -24.01
C GLU A 412 8.42 3.36 -24.28
N THR A 413 9.74 3.39 -24.45
CA THR A 413 10.54 2.19 -24.73
C THR A 413 11.77 2.13 -23.86
N TRP A 414 12.23 0.92 -23.57
CA TRP A 414 13.54 0.67 -22.97
C TRP A 414 14.59 0.64 -24.07
N ILE A 415 15.55 1.56 -23.99
CA ILE A 415 16.64 1.72 -24.95
C ILE A 415 17.86 0.96 -24.44
N TYR A 416 18.32 0.02 -25.24
CA TYR A 416 19.54 -0.72 -25.02
C TYR A 416 20.70 -0.07 -25.76
N THR A 417 21.82 0.16 -25.10
CA THR A 417 23.05 0.68 -25.67
C THR A 417 24.23 -0.21 -25.28
N HIS A 418 24.96 -0.73 -26.26
CA HIS A 418 26.23 -1.41 -26.06
C HIS A 418 27.36 -0.42 -26.21
N HIS A 419 28.29 -0.39 -25.25
CA HIS A 419 29.41 0.54 -25.25
C HIS A 419 30.69 -0.12 -25.76
N PRO A 420 31.68 0.68 -26.27
CA PRO A 420 32.96 0.14 -26.76
C PRO A 420 33.78 -0.60 -25.69
N ASP A 421 33.58 -0.28 -24.40
CA ASP A 421 34.21 -0.97 -23.26
C ASP A 421 33.59 -2.34 -22.95
N GLY A 422 32.62 -2.79 -23.72
CA GLY A 422 31.87 -4.03 -23.49
C GLY A 422 30.79 -3.93 -22.42
N SER A 423 30.58 -2.76 -21.82
CA SER A 423 29.46 -2.54 -20.91
C SER A 423 28.17 -2.28 -21.71
N ILE A 424 27.03 -2.42 -21.02
CA ILE A 424 25.72 -2.04 -21.56
C ILE A 424 25.04 -1.01 -20.70
N THR A 425 24.18 -0.22 -21.32
CA THR A 425 23.19 0.61 -20.61
C THR A 425 21.79 0.22 -21.07
N LEU A 426 20.88 0.09 -20.12
CA LEU A 426 19.43 -0.02 -20.38
C LEU A 426 18.73 1.12 -19.64
N SER A 427 18.01 1.96 -20.38
CA SER A 427 17.31 3.13 -19.81
C SER A 427 15.96 3.32 -20.46
N LEU A 428 15.03 3.92 -19.73
CA LEU A 428 13.76 4.35 -20.32
C LEU A 428 13.99 5.52 -21.28
N SER A 429 13.27 5.54 -22.42
CA SER A 429 13.36 6.59 -23.45
C SER A 429 13.08 7.98 -22.91
N LYS A 430 12.27 8.06 -21.86
CA LYS A 430 11.89 9.30 -21.19
C LYS A 430 12.50 9.41 -19.80
N THR A 431 13.13 10.54 -19.52
CA THR A 431 13.57 10.88 -18.16
C THR A 431 12.36 11.33 -17.34
N LEU A 432 12.01 10.58 -16.31
CA LEU A 432 10.94 10.93 -15.39
C LEU A 432 11.54 11.75 -14.24
N LEU A 433 11.17 13.02 -14.19
CA LEU A 433 11.61 13.96 -13.15
C LEU A 433 10.70 13.77 -11.90
N THR A 434 11.06 12.85 -11.04
CA THR A 434 10.40 12.69 -9.74
C THR A 434 11.47 12.78 -8.65
N PRO A 435 11.38 13.75 -7.73
CA PRO A 435 12.33 13.85 -6.63
C PRO A 435 12.38 12.56 -5.79
N GLY A 436 13.57 12.03 -5.56
CA GLY A 436 13.75 10.78 -4.79
C GLY A 436 13.37 9.50 -5.53
N ALA A 437 13.17 9.56 -6.85
CA ALA A 437 12.88 8.37 -7.65
C ALA A 437 14.08 7.43 -7.76
N ILE A 438 13.81 6.14 -7.74
CA ILE A 438 14.80 5.11 -8.07
C ILE A 438 15.22 5.32 -9.53
N PRO A 439 16.53 5.36 -9.85
CA PRO A 439 16.98 5.51 -11.23
C PRO A 439 16.42 4.42 -12.14
N LEU A 440 15.80 4.83 -13.25
CA LEU A 440 15.28 3.94 -14.28
C LEU A 440 16.36 3.67 -15.34
N THR A 441 17.57 3.45 -14.89
CA THR A 441 18.73 3.17 -15.71
C THR A 441 19.55 2.07 -15.03
N TYR A 442 20.04 1.15 -15.82
CA TYR A 442 20.99 0.13 -15.41
C TYR A 442 22.23 0.20 -16.31
N ARG A 443 23.41 0.18 -15.73
CA ARG A 443 24.67 0.03 -16.46
C ARG A 443 25.45 -1.15 -15.90
N SER A 444 25.82 -2.08 -16.80
CA SER A 444 26.66 -3.21 -16.41
C SER A 444 28.10 -2.78 -16.24
N SER A 445 28.89 -3.56 -15.46
CA SER A 445 30.34 -3.47 -15.48
C SER A 445 30.89 -4.12 -16.76
N PRO A 446 31.94 -3.60 -17.39
CA PRO A 446 32.66 -4.27 -18.46
C PRO A 446 33.72 -5.24 -17.90
N PRO A 447 34.11 -6.29 -18.64
CA PRO A 447 33.29 -7.07 -19.56
C PRO A 447 32.31 -7.99 -18.80
N TYR A 448 31.38 -8.65 -19.51
CA TYR A 448 30.55 -9.68 -18.85
C TYR A 448 31.50 -10.70 -18.21
N PRO A 449 31.45 -10.93 -16.89
CA PRO A 449 32.44 -11.77 -16.22
C PRO A 449 32.42 -13.16 -16.85
N HIS A 450 33.53 -13.54 -17.49
CA HIS A 450 33.74 -14.87 -18.03
C HIS A 450 33.74 -15.84 -16.85
N ILE A 451 32.62 -16.53 -16.66
CA ILE A 451 32.63 -17.67 -15.77
C ILE A 451 33.34 -18.77 -16.53
N ALA A 452 34.53 -19.12 -16.06
CA ALA A 452 35.18 -20.32 -16.50
C ALA A 452 34.15 -21.45 -16.47
N ARG A 453 33.74 -21.96 -17.65
CA ARG A 453 32.88 -23.14 -17.70
C ARG A 453 33.51 -24.17 -16.80
N PRO A 454 32.77 -24.75 -15.83
CA PRO A 454 33.32 -25.81 -15.02
C PRO A 454 33.84 -26.87 -16.02
N SER A 455 35.16 -27.11 -15.96
CA SER A 455 35.83 -28.08 -16.79
C SER A 455 35.01 -29.37 -16.79
N PRO A 456 34.59 -29.92 -17.93
CA PRO A 456 33.80 -31.15 -17.93
C PRO A 456 34.55 -32.17 -17.09
N ARG A 457 33.95 -32.59 -15.97
CA ARG A 457 34.55 -33.62 -15.12
C ARG A 457 34.84 -34.78 -16.02
N LYS A 458 36.14 -35.08 -16.25
CA LYS A 458 36.53 -36.31 -16.93
C LYS A 458 35.83 -37.48 -16.19
N PRO A 459 35.11 -38.32 -16.92
CA PRO A 459 34.46 -39.48 -16.29
C PRO A 459 35.58 -40.33 -15.64
N THR A 460 35.56 -40.42 -14.31
CA THR A 460 36.41 -41.32 -13.57
C THR A 460 35.97 -42.75 -13.93
N LEU A 461 36.70 -43.39 -14.83
CA LEU A 461 36.53 -44.80 -15.12
C LEU A 461 36.62 -45.62 -13.82
N PRO A 462 35.67 -46.48 -13.54
CA PRO A 462 35.72 -47.35 -12.37
C PRO A 462 37.00 -48.18 -12.44
N LYS A 463 37.87 -48.07 -11.41
CA LYS A 463 39.01 -49.00 -11.25
C LYS A 463 38.46 -50.39 -11.05
N HIS A 464 38.59 -51.25 -12.09
CA HIS A 464 38.43 -52.67 -11.94
C HIS A 464 39.41 -53.16 -10.88
N LYS A 465 38.93 -53.65 -9.75
CA LYS A 465 39.70 -54.43 -8.80
C LYS A 465 39.93 -55.79 -9.45
N GLN A 466 41.18 -56.11 -9.74
CA GLN A 466 41.64 -57.45 -9.93
C GLN A 466 41.72 -58.20 -8.59
#